data_d6e9c398017fb58674c08128ce4fa70e
#
_entry.id   d6e9c398017fb58674c08128ce4fa70e
#
_cell.length_a   1.000
_cell.length_b   1.000
_cell.length_c   1.000
_cell.angle_alpha   90.00
_cell.angle_beta   90.00
_cell.angle_gamma   90.00
#
_symmetry.space_group_name_H-M   'P 1'
#
loop_
_entity.id
_entity.type
_entity.pdbx_description
1 polymer ?
#
loop_
_entity_poly.entity_id
_entity_poly.type
_entity_poly.pdbx_seq_one_letter_code
_entity_poly.pdbx_strand_id
1 'polypeptide(L)'
;MNEKPDEVFNLFAQLIAKGDSVPAAAQGLRQLPRTAWNAPAAGTAATALVRWASSVPAESRTDIGYVDALQTASDLAGLMPESAATALRGQLKQLRVSVFVIRTVREQMRYDVPRLVVEAGKPFEIVLENDDFMPHNLVIVKPGSRETVGAAADAMAPGALDREGRAYVPANPAVVGATRLVESGSRATLKLTAPTQAGDYEYVCTFPGHWPVMWGRLVVTTDVDDYLAKHPIAPATGGAHAHDEGK
;
A
#
# COMPACT_ATOMS: atom_id res chain seq x y z
N MET A 1 -20.15 -22.97 29.72
CA MET A 1 -21.24 -22.52 28.84
C MET A 1 -20.81 -22.89 27.41
N ASN A 2 -21.52 -23.86 26.80
CA ASN A 2 -21.28 -24.20 25.38
C ASN A 2 -22.13 -23.25 24.53
N GLU A 3 -21.59 -22.09 24.22
CA GLU A 3 -22.23 -21.20 23.22
C GLU A 3 -22.19 -21.92 21.88
N LYS A 4 -23.33 -21.98 21.21
CA LYS A 4 -23.41 -22.59 19.91
C LYS A 4 -22.73 -21.65 18.89
N PRO A 5 -21.91 -22.16 17.97
CA PRO A 5 -21.16 -21.33 17.04
C PRO A 5 -22.03 -20.37 16.19
N ASP A 6 -23.28 -20.75 15.90
CA ASP A 6 -24.28 -19.93 15.19
C ASP A 6 -24.79 -18.75 16.05
N GLU A 7 -24.96 -18.93 17.36
CA GLU A 7 -25.30 -17.85 18.30
C GLU A 7 -24.15 -16.85 18.42
N VAL A 8 -22.90 -17.35 18.47
CA VAL A 8 -21.68 -16.51 18.50
C VAL A 8 -21.52 -15.73 17.19
N PHE A 9 -21.81 -16.35 16.02
CA PHE A 9 -21.83 -15.65 14.74
C PHE A 9 -22.80 -14.47 14.76
N ASN A 10 -24.04 -14.69 15.23
CA ASN A 10 -25.05 -13.64 15.31
C ASN A 10 -24.62 -12.50 16.25
N LEU A 11 -23.98 -12.80 17.37
CA LEU A 11 -23.46 -11.80 18.29
C LEU A 11 -22.41 -10.91 17.62
N PHE A 12 -21.40 -11.48 16.97
CA PHE A 12 -20.39 -10.72 16.24
C PHE A 12 -21.00 -9.91 15.07
N ALA A 13 -21.94 -10.48 14.33
CA ALA A 13 -22.65 -9.77 13.26
C ALA A 13 -23.43 -8.55 13.81
N GLN A 14 -24.03 -8.66 14.99
CA GLN A 14 -24.71 -7.54 15.66
C GLN A 14 -23.73 -6.47 16.14
N LEU A 15 -22.57 -6.83 16.71
CA LEU A 15 -21.53 -5.88 17.10
C LEU A 15 -21.04 -5.09 15.87
N ILE A 16 -20.76 -5.77 14.77
CA ILE A 16 -20.38 -5.15 13.50
C ILE A 16 -21.48 -4.20 13.01
N ALA A 17 -22.74 -4.65 13.03
CA ALA A 17 -23.87 -3.84 12.57
C ALA A 17 -24.05 -2.54 13.36
N LYS A 18 -23.76 -2.57 14.67
CA LYS A 18 -23.78 -1.40 15.57
C LYS A 18 -22.55 -0.51 15.43
N GLY A 19 -21.47 -1.00 14.82
CA GLY A 19 -20.19 -0.29 14.74
C GLY A 19 -19.32 -0.47 15.99
N ASP A 20 -19.64 -1.44 16.86
CA ASP A 20 -18.94 -1.68 18.12
C ASP A 20 -17.77 -2.65 17.88
N SER A 21 -16.55 -2.23 18.26
CA SER A 21 -15.34 -3.07 18.21
C SER A 21 -15.17 -3.82 16.88
N VAL A 22 -15.47 -3.16 15.76
CA VAL A 22 -15.59 -3.77 14.43
C VAL A 22 -14.39 -4.64 14.05
N PRO A 23 -13.11 -4.23 14.23
CA PRO A 23 -11.97 -5.09 13.88
C PRO A 23 -11.95 -6.38 14.70
N ALA A 24 -12.19 -6.31 16.02
CA ALA A 24 -12.18 -7.46 16.89
C ALA A 24 -13.35 -8.43 16.60
N ALA A 25 -14.53 -7.88 16.31
CA ALA A 25 -15.69 -8.67 15.93
C ALA A 25 -15.51 -9.37 14.57
N ALA A 26 -14.90 -8.69 13.59
CA ALA A 26 -14.55 -9.26 12.30
C ALA A 26 -13.53 -10.41 12.45
N GLN A 27 -12.49 -10.20 13.26
CA GLN A 27 -11.53 -11.25 13.59
C GLN A 27 -12.18 -12.45 14.28
N GLY A 28 -13.08 -12.21 15.24
CA GLY A 28 -13.83 -13.26 15.92
C GLY A 28 -14.70 -14.08 14.96
N LEU A 29 -15.39 -13.43 14.01
CA LEU A 29 -16.14 -14.10 12.94
C LEU A 29 -15.28 -15.07 12.14
N ARG A 30 -14.07 -14.67 11.76
CA ARG A 30 -13.17 -15.49 10.96
C ARG A 30 -12.65 -16.73 11.66
N GLN A 31 -12.65 -16.74 13.00
CA GLN A 31 -12.25 -17.90 13.81
C GLN A 31 -13.36 -18.95 13.92
N LEU A 32 -14.60 -18.58 13.59
CA LEU A 32 -15.71 -19.53 13.62
C LEU A 32 -15.67 -20.47 12.40
N PRO A 33 -16.09 -21.74 12.58
CA PRO A 33 -16.23 -22.65 11.46
C PRO A 33 -17.25 -22.10 10.44
N ARG A 34 -16.96 -22.24 9.16
CA ARG A 34 -17.85 -21.72 8.08
C ARG A 34 -19.27 -22.29 8.13
N THR A 35 -19.46 -23.45 8.72
CA THR A 35 -20.78 -24.07 8.94
C THR A 35 -21.65 -23.30 9.93
N ALA A 36 -21.06 -22.44 10.77
CA ALA A 36 -21.78 -21.56 11.70
C ALA A 36 -22.21 -20.24 11.06
N TRP A 37 -21.74 -19.94 9.85
CA TRP A 37 -22.06 -18.69 9.17
C TRP A 37 -23.45 -18.76 8.55
N ASN A 38 -24.30 -17.79 8.86
CA ASN A 38 -25.65 -17.77 8.35
C ASN A 38 -25.92 -16.60 7.37
N ALA A 39 -26.60 -16.91 6.29
CA ALA A 39 -26.92 -15.96 5.23
C ALA A 39 -27.80 -14.77 5.71
N PRO A 40 -28.80 -14.94 6.58
CA PRO A 40 -29.64 -13.83 7.04
C PRO A 40 -28.87 -12.67 7.69
N ALA A 41 -27.86 -12.96 8.50
CA ALA A 41 -27.08 -11.93 9.17
C ALA A 41 -25.87 -11.46 8.33
N ALA A 42 -25.43 -12.27 7.36
CA ALA A 42 -24.24 -11.98 6.55
C ALA A 42 -24.35 -10.65 5.76
N GLY A 43 -25.46 -10.39 5.12
CA GLY A 43 -25.66 -9.19 4.30
C GLY A 43 -25.60 -7.90 5.13
N THR A 44 -26.22 -7.90 6.31
CA THR A 44 -26.20 -6.76 7.23
C THR A 44 -24.77 -6.51 7.76
N ALA A 45 -24.08 -7.57 8.19
CA ALA A 45 -22.73 -7.47 8.68
C ALA A 45 -21.76 -7.01 7.57
N ALA A 46 -21.83 -7.58 6.38
CA ALA A 46 -21.00 -7.21 5.24
C ALA A 46 -21.16 -5.73 4.85
N THR A 47 -22.39 -5.25 4.77
CA THR A 47 -22.70 -3.83 4.48
C THR A 47 -22.17 -2.91 5.59
N ALA A 48 -22.28 -3.31 6.85
CA ALA A 48 -21.77 -2.54 7.97
C ALA A 48 -20.22 -2.48 7.98
N LEU A 49 -19.53 -3.59 7.61
CA LEU A 49 -18.08 -3.62 7.44
C LEU A 49 -17.62 -2.65 6.35
N VAL A 50 -18.29 -2.63 5.19
CA VAL A 50 -17.98 -1.68 4.10
C VAL A 50 -18.18 -0.23 4.57
N ARG A 51 -19.27 0.07 5.26
CA ARG A 51 -19.53 1.41 5.80
C ARG A 51 -18.45 1.83 6.79
N TRP A 52 -18.10 0.95 7.74
CA TRP A 52 -17.02 1.20 8.70
C TRP A 52 -15.68 1.42 7.97
N ALA A 53 -15.30 0.55 7.04
CA ALA A 53 -14.07 0.65 6.29
C ALA A 53 -13.98 1.97 5.50
N SER A 54 -15.10 2.47 4.97
CA SER A 54 -15.15 3.76 4.27
C SER A 54 -14.86 4.95 5.18
N SER A 55 -15.14 4.83 6.49
CA SER A 55 -14.87 5.88 7.50
C SER A 55 -13.45 5.85 8.07
N VAL A 56 -12.69 4.76 7.83
CA VAL A 56 -11.32 4.64 8.33
C VAL A 56 -10.39 5.58 7.54
N PRO A 57 -9.58 6.41 8.23
CA PRO A 57 -8.59 7.27 7.59
C PRO A 57 -7.62 6.49 6.72
N ALA A 58 -7.14 7.11 5.63
CA ALA A 58 -6.29 6.47 4.63
C ALA A 58 -5.01 5.83 5.22
N GLU A 59 -4.41 6.52 6.19
CA GLU A 59 -3.19 6.10 6.89
C GLU A 59 -3.36 4.82 7.73
N SER A 60 -4.59 4.49 8.13
CA SER A 60 -4.91 3.28 8.92
C SER A 60 -5.45 2.12 8.06
N ARG A 61 -5.58 2.31 6.75
CA ARG A 61 -6.17 1.29 5.85
C ARG A 61 -5.25 0.12 5.53
N THR A 62 -4.02 0.14 5.99
CA THR A 62 -3.08 -0.99 5.92
C THR A 62 -2.93 -1.72 7.25
N ASP A 63 -3.62 -1.26 8.30
CA ASP A 63 -3.59 -1.93 9.60
C ASP A 63 -4.28 -3.30 9.53
N ILE A 64 -3.77 -4.27 10.27
CA ILE A 64 -4.25 -5.66 10.22
C ILE A 64 -5.75 -5.78 10.47
N GLY A 65 -6.29 -5.01 11.41
CA GLY A 65 -7.72 -5.00 11.72
C GLY A 65 -8.58 -4.47 10.57
N TYR A 66 -8.08 -3.52 9.78
CA TYR A 66 -8.74 -3.05 8.56
C TYR A 66 -8.74 -4.11 7.47
N VAL A 67 -7.59 -4.72 7.22
CA VAL A 67 -7.44 -5.78 6.20
C VAL A 67 -8.33 -6.97 6.55
N ASP A 68 -8.36 -7.39 7.81
CA ASP A 68 -9.22 -8.47 8.29
C ASP A 68 -10.72 -8.14 8.13
N ALA A 69 -11.11 -6.91 8.39
CA ALA A 69 -12.51 -6.47 8.20
C ALA A 69 -12.92 -6.51 6.72
N LEU A 70 -12.07 -6.06 5.79
CA LEU A 70 -12.31 -6.16 4.34
C LEU A 70 -12.40 -7.62 3.88
N GLN A 71 -11.50 -8.48 4.37
CA GLN A 71 -11.54 -9.90 4.04
C GLN A 71 -12.82 -10.55 4.57
N THR A 72 -13.22 -10.23 5.81
CA THR A 72 -14.47 -10.72 6.40
C THR A 72 -15.69 -10.29 5.58
N ALA A 73 -15.74 -9.02 5.14
CA ALA A 73 -16.81 -8.54 4.26
C ALA A 73 -16.84 -9.29 2.92
N SER A 74 -15.68 -9.57 2.33
CA SER A 74 -15.56 -10.36 1.09
C SER A 74 -16.05 -11.80 1.27
N ASP A 75 -15.72 -12.41 2.41
CA ASP A 75 -16.14 -13.77 2.74
C ASP A 75 -17.67 -13.85 2.97
N LEU A 76 -18.24 -12.87 3.69
CA LEU A 76 -19.68 -12.75 3.92
C LEU A 76 -20.46 -12.52 2.61
N ALA A 77 -19.86 -11.83 1.63
CA ALA A 77 -20.46 -11.65 0.31
C ALA A 77 -20.77 -12.98 -0.38
N GLY A 78 -19.99 -14.03 -0.10
CA GLY A 78 -20.25 -15.38 -0.63
C GLY A 78 -21.56 -16.02 -0.14
N LEU A 79 -22.17 -15.48 0.92
CA LEU A 79 -23.47 -15.94 1.46
C LEU A 79 -24.65 -15.07 1.02
N MET A 80 -24.39 -14.00 0.23
CA MET A 80 -25.42 -13.06 -0.22
C MET A 80 -25.96 -13.47 -1.61
N PRO A 81 -27.14 -12.98 -2.00
CA PRO A 81 -27.60 -13.07 -3.38
C PRO A 81 -26.60 -12.45 -4.35
N GLU A 82 -26.39 -13.06 -5.52
CA GLU A 82 -25.30 -12.72 -6.45
C GLU A 82 -25.27 -11.23 -6.84
N SER A 83 -26.41 -10.61 -7.10
CA SER A 83 -26.48 -9.17 -7.43
C SER A 83 -25.96 -8.28 -6.29
N ALA A 84 -26.33 -8.59 -5.05
CA ALA A 84 -25.88 -7.86 -3.87
C ALA A 84 -24.39 -8.13 -3.58
N ALA A 85 -23.95 -9.37 -3.74
CA ALA A 85 -22.55 -9.76 -3.61
C ALA A 85 -21.65 -9.04 -4.62
N THR A 86 -22.08 -8.94 -5.88
CA THR A 86 -21.34 -8.23 -6.94
C THR A 86 -21.21 -6.74 -6.62
N ALA A 87 -22.30 -6.08 -6.20
CA ALA A 87 -22.27 -4.68 -5.80
C ALA A 87 -21.32 -4.45 -4.62
N LEU A 88 -21.36 -5.31 -3.59
CA LEU A 88 -20.50 -5.22 -2.42
C LEU A 88 -19.03 -5.45 -2.77
N ARG A 89 -18.71 -6.43 -3.63
CA ARG A 89 -17.34 -6.66 -4.12
C ARG A 89 -16.79 -5.44 -4.88
N GLY A 90 -17.65 -4.76 -5.66
CA GLY A 90 -17.29 -3.49 -6.32
C GLY A 90 -16.90 -2.40 -5.31
N GLN A 91 -17.65 -2.25 -4.22
CA GLN A 91 -17.34 -1.32 -3.15
C GLN A 91 -16.04 -1.71 -2.42
N LEU A 92 -15.84 -2.99 -2.12
CA LEU A 92 -14.61 -3.48 -1.48
C LEU A 92 -13.36 -3.22 -2.34
N LYS A 93 -13.46 -3.35 -3.67
CA LYS A 93 -12.35 -3.02 -4.59
C LYS A 93 -11.91 -1.57 -4.40
N GLN A 94 -12.84 -0.65 -4.20
CA GLN A 94 -12.55 0.78 -4.00
C GLN A 94 -11.91 1.11 -2.63
N LEU A 95 -12.02 0.21 -1.67
CA LEU A 95 -11.51 0.40 -0.30
C LEU A 95 -10.12 -0.22 -0.08
N ARG A 96 -9.65 -1.06 -1.01
CA ARG A 96 -8.32 -1.68 -0.92
C ARG A 96 -7.23 -0.63 -1.04
N VAL A 97 -6.16 -0.84 -0.28
CA VAL A 97 -4.92 -0.06 -0.38
C VAL A 97 -3.90 -0.89 -1.14
N SER A 98 -3.30 -0.29 -2.15
CA SER A 98 -2.18 -0.92 -2.87
C SER A 98 -0.91 -0.80 -2.03
N VAL A 99 -0.25 -1.93 -1.77
CA VAL A 99 1.04 -1.97 -1.09
C VAL A 99 2.10 -2.43 -2.08
N PHE A 100 3.16 -1.64 -2.21
CA PHE A 100 4.30 -1.91 -3.09
C PHE A 100 5.56 -2.11 -2.25
N VAL A 101 6.29 -3.17 -2.49
CA VAL A 101 7.62 -3.37 -1.93
C VAL A 101 8.65 -2.99 -2.99
N ILE A 102 9.53 -2.06 -2.67
CA ILE A 102 10.65 -1.62 -3.51
C ILE A 102 11.93 -1.96 -2.77
N ARG A 103 12.86 -2.64 -3.44
CA ARG A 103 14.18 -2.95 -2.91
C ARG A 103 15.25 -2.13 -3.63
N THR A 104 16.29 -1.78 -2.90
CA THR A 104 17.51 -1.31 -3.53
C THR A 104 18.26 -2.50 -4.13
N VAL A 105 18.85 -2.31 -5.30
CA VAL A 105 19.67 -3.35 -5.93
C VAL A 105 21.11 -3.11 -5.53
N ARG A 106 21.69 -4.10 -4.87
CA ARG A 106 23.02 -4.04 -4.28
C ARG A 106 24.08 -3.58 -5.28
N GLU A 107 24.88 -2.59 -4.91
CA GLU A 107 25.98 -2.03 -5.72
C GLU A 107 25.59 -1.45 -7.08
N GLN A 108 24.31 -1.14 -7.31
CA GLN A 108 23.84 -0.67 -8.62
C GLN A 108 23.17 0.70 -8.58
N MET A 109 23.05 1.34 -7.41
CA MET A 109 22.37 2.64 -7.27
C MET A 109 21.03 2.70 -8.04
N ARG A 110 20.19 1.68 -7.87
CA ARG A 110 18.86 1.63 -8.49
C ARG A 110 17.86 0.88 -7.62
N TYR A 111 16.60 1.13 -7.88
CA TYR A 111 15.51 0.32 -7.35
C TYR A 111 15.25 -0.89 -8.25
N ASP A 112 14.77 -2.00 -7.66
CA ASP A 112 14.36 -3.21 -8.39
C ASP A 112 13.07 -3.01 -9.18
N VAL A 113 12.20 -2.10 -8.76
CA VAL A 113 10.96 -1.75 -9.43
C VAL A 113 11.15 -0.45 -10.21
N PRO A 114 11.15 -0.46 -11.56
CA PRO A 114 11.35 0.75 -12.36
C PRO A 114 10.08 1.58 -12.53
N ARG A 115 8.89 0.99 -12.29
CA ARG A 115 7.59 1.64 -12.48
C ARG A 115 6.54 1.11 -11.52
N LEU A 116 5.85 2.02 -10.84
CA LEU A 116 4.61 1.78 -10.10
C LEU A 116 3.44 2.41 -10.83
N VAL A 117 2.24 1.86 -10.63
CA VAL A 117 0.99 2.42 -11.15
C VAL A 117 -0.02 2.49 -10.01
N VAL A 118 -0.57 3.67 -9.76
CA VAL A 118 -1.55 3.92 -8.70
C VAL A 118 -2.77 4.65 -9.24
N GLU A 119 -3.92 4.43 -8.60
CA GLU A 119 -5.15 5.13 -8.95
C GLU A 119 -5.18 6.52 -8.31
N ALA A 120 -5.52 7.54 -9.10
CA ALA A 120 -5.62 8.93 -8.66
C ALA A 120 -6.56 9.09 -7.45
N GLY A 121 -6.10 9.81 -6.43
CA GLY A 121 -6.85 10.06 -5.19
C GLY A 121 -7.03 8.85 -4.28
N LYS A 122 -6.44 7.69 -4.58
CA LYS A 122 -6.52 6.50 -3.72
C LYS A 122 -5.31 6.37 -2.79
N PRO A 123 -5.51 5.81 -1.59
CA PRO A 123 -4.41 5.53 -0.68
C PRO A 123 -3.54 4.38 -1.22
N PHE A 124 -2.24 4.51 -1.03
CA PHE A 124 -1.26 3.47 -1.30
C PHE A 124 -0.11 3.52 -0.30
N GLU A 125 0.66 2.44 -0.25
CA GLU A 125 1.79 2.30 0.64
C GLU A 125 3.01 1.80 -0.14
N ILE A 126 4.17 2.36 0.13
CA ILE A 126 5.46 1.88 -0.35
C ILE A 126 6.28 1.43 0.85
N VAL A 127 6.75 0.19 0.82
CA VAL A 127 7.76 -0.33 1.74
C VAL A 127 9.09 -0.31 1.00
N LEU A 128 10.00 0.58 1.40
CA LEU A 128 11.37 0.60 0.91
C LEU A 128 12.22 -0.32 1.78
N GLU A 129 12.79 -1.37 1.19
CA GLU A 129 13.76 -2.28 1.81
C GLU A 129 15.15 -1.97 1.25
N ASN A 130 16.12 -1.68 2.13
CA ASN A 130 17.47 -1.36 1.70
C ASN A 130 18.38 -2.58 1.83
N ASP A 131 18.60 -3.25 0.70
CA ASP A 131 19.52 -4.40 0.59
C ASP A 131 20.94 -3.98 0.18
N ASP A 132 21.18 -2.67 -0.04
CA ASP A 132 22.48 -2.12 -0.40
C ASP A 132 23.30 -1.74 0.85
N PHE A 133 24.60 -1.48 0.67
CA PHE A 133 25.50 -1.04 1.74
C PHE A 133 25.34 0.43 2.10
N MET A 134 24.93 1.25 1.13
CA MET A 134 24.74 2.69 1.32
C MET A 134 23.34 3.00 1.85
N PRO A 135 23.18 4.11 2.59
CA PRO A 135 21.86 4.58 2.96
C PRO A 135 21.10 5.08 1.74
N HIS A 136 19.80 4.81 1.68
CA HIS A 136 18.91 5.27 0.62
C HIS A 136 17.60 5.80 1.19
N ASN A 137 16.95 6.70 0.47
CA ASN A 137 15.56 7.09 0.73
C ASN A 137 14.76 6.96 -0.58
N LEU A 138 13.46 7.21 -0.48
CA LEU A 138 12.57 7.28 -1.63
C LEU A 138 11.73 8.56 -1.48
N VAL A 139 11.91 9.48 -2.41
CA VAL A 139 11.19 10.75 -2.45
C VAL A 139 10.33 10.80 -3.70
N ILE A 140 9.01 10.94 -3.54
CA ILE A 140 8.09 11.11 -4.67
C ILE A 140 8.04 12.59 -5.03
N VAL A 141 8.21 12.88 -6.32
CA VAL A 141 8.25 14.22 -6.85
C VAL A 141 7.22 14.43 -7.96
N LYS A 142 6.78 15.67 -8.12
CA LYS A 142 5.89 16.07 -9.23
C LYS A 142 6.55 15.83 -10.58
N PRO A 143 5.76 15.68 -11.65
CA PRO A 143 6.29 15.50 -13.01
C PRO A 143 7.35 16.53 -13.37
N GLY A 144 8.49 16.04 -13.88
CA GLY A 144 9.60 16.89 -14.34
C GLY A 144 10.40 17.61 -13.23
N SER A 145 10.20 17.26 -11.96
CA SER A 145 10.85 17.96 -10.84
C SER A 145 12.02 17.20 -10.22
N ARG A 146 12.37 16.03 -10.73
CA ARG A 146 13.44 15.19 -10.18
C ARG A 146 14.77 15.92 -10.06
N GLU A 147 15.21 16.54 -11.13
CA GLU A 147 16.48 17.27 -11.18
C GLU A 147 16.51 18.44 -10.18
N THR A 148 15.44 19.24 -10.14
CA THR A 148 15.35 20.38 -9.23
C THR A 148 15.35 19.93 -7.76
N VAL A 149 14.62 18.86 -7.44
CA VAL A 149 14.57 18.31 -6.06
C VAL A 149 15.88 17.63 -5.70
N GLY A 150 16.49 16.88 -6.63
CA GLY A 150 17.79 16.22 -6.42
C GLY A 150 18.91 17.22 -6.15
N ALA A 151 19.02 18.25 -6.98
CA ALA A 151 20.01 19.32 -6.79
C ALA A 151 19.79 20.10 -5.47
N ALA A 152 18.52 20.32 -5.08
CA ALA A 152 18.22 20.93 -3.79
C ALA A 152 18.63 20.04 -2.61
N ALA A 153 18.52 18.71 -2.74
CA ALA A 153 18.99 17.78 -1.72
C ALA A 153 20.52 17.76 -1.61
N ASP A 154 21.24 17.79 -2.74
CA ASP A 154 22.70 17.88 -2.77
C ASP A 154 23.22 19.16 -2.08
N ALA A 155 22.44 20.24 -2.14
CA ALA A 155 22.78 21.52 -1.49
C ALA A 155 22.47 21.56 0.02
N MET A 156 21.82 20.53 0.57
CA MET A 156 21.53 20.48 2.02
C MET A 156 22.81 20.32 2.83
N ALA A 157 22.90 21.01 3.96
CA ALA A 157 24.01 20.83 4.88
C ALA A 157 24.05 19.38 5.43
N PRO A 158 25.23 18.80 5.64
CA PRO A 158 25.34 17.49 6.27
C PRO A 158 24.60 17.45 7.62
N GLY A 159 23.75 16.43 7.81
CA GLY A 159 22.95 16.30 9.02
C GLY A 159 21.69 17.17 9.08
N ALA A 160 21.42 17.98 8.05
CA ALA A 160 20.18 18.74 7.98
C ALA A 160 18.97 17.81 7.85
N LEU A 161 17.93 18.10 8.62
CA LEU A 161 16.68 17.37 8.63
C LEU A 161 15.54 18.28 8.15
N ASP A 162 14.54 17.69 7.54
CA ASP A 162 13.29 18.39 7.25
C ASP A 162 12.42 18.52 8.53
N ARG A 163 11.20 19.06 8.38
CA ARG A 163 10.28 19.24 9.51
C ARG A 163 9.79 17.94 10.14
N GLU A 164 9.90 16.83 9.44
CA GLU A 164 9.52 15.48 9.89
C GLU A 164 10.74 14.65 10.36
N GLY A 165 11.92 15.29 10.46
CA GLY A 165 13.15 14.63 10.92
C GLY A 165 13.81 13.73 9.87
N ARG A 166 13.54 13.95 8.57
CA ARG A 166 14.10 13.14 7.48
C ARG A 166 15.33 13.81 6.85
N ALA A 167 16.42 13.07 6.76
CA ALA A 167 17.64 13.52 6.12
C ALA A 167 17.50 13.54 4.59
N TYR A 168 18.11 14.53 3.94
CA TYR A 168 18.15 14.69 2.48
C TYR A 168 16.79 14.79 1.81
N VAL A 169 15.78 15.29 2.51
CA VAL A 169 14.48 15.64 1.94
C VAL A 169 14.37 17.16 1.91
N PRO A 170 14.55 17.81 0.75
CA PRO A 170 14.55 19.28 0.69
C PRO A 170 13.14 19.84 0.89
N ALA A 171 13.04 21.02 1.51
CA ALA A 171 11.81 21.78 1.63
C ALA A 171 11.42 22.38 0.26
N ASN A 172 10.89 21.53 -0.62
CA ASN A 172 10.52 21.89 -1.99
C ASN A 172 9.04 21.54 -2.24
N PRO A 173 8.21 22.44 -2.79
CA PRO A 173 6.79 22.18 -3.04
C PRO A 173 6.53 21.12 -4.11
N ALA A 174 7.56 20.67 -4.81
CA ALA A 174 7.48 19.56 -5.74
C ALA A 174 7.60 18.18 -5.05
N VAL A 175 8.03 18.12 -3.78
CA VAL A 175 8.03 16.88 -2.99
C VAL A 175 6.59 16.55 -2.61
N VAL A 176 6.14 15.36 -3.02
CA VAL A 176 4.79 14.84 -2.72
C VAL A 176 4.81 14.03 -1.42
N GLY A 177 5.88 13.28 -1.19
CA GLY A 177 6.09 12.48 0.01
C GLY A 177 7.47 11.84 0.00
N ALA A 178 7.94 11.41 1.17
CA ALA A 178 9.26 10.79 1.29
C ALA A 178 9.33 9.79 2.44
N THR A 179 10.17 8.76 2.28
CA THR A 179 10.62 7.95 3.41
C THR A 179 11.68 8.70 4.21
N ARG A 180 11.94 8.26 5.44
CA ARG A 180 13.21 8.58 6.10
C ARG A 180 14.38 7.95 5.33
N LEU A 181 15.59 8.36 5.65
CA LEU A 181 16.80 7.65 5.22
C LEU A 181 16.79 6.24 5.82
N VAL A 182 17.08 5.23 5.00
CA VAL A 182 17.03 3.81 5.36
C VAL A 182 18.44 3.25 5.28
N GLU A 183 18.95 2.83 6.43
CA GLU A 183 20.27 2.20 6.54
C GLU A 183 20.26 0.79 5.94
N SER A 184 21.44 0.26 5.63
CA SER A 184 21.63 -1.11 5.12
C SER A 184 20.90 -2.14 5.99
N GLY A 185 20.20 -3.08 5.36
CA GLY A 185 19.43 -4.13 6.02
C GLY A 185 18.16 -3.65 6.73
N SER A 186 17.81 -2.37 6.59
CA SER A 186 16.64 -1.78 7.22
C SER A 186 15.52 -1.51 6.22
N ARG A 187 14.33 -1.12 6.73
CA ARG A 187 13.19 -0.73 5.90
C ARG A 187 12.48 0.50 6.44
N ALA A 188 11.77 1.18 5.55
CA ALA A 188 10.85 2.26 5.91
C ALA A 188 9.55 2.14 5.10
N THR A 189 8.46 2.58 5.70
CA THR A 189 7.14 2.60 5.06
C THR A 189 6.72 4.03 4.80
N LEU A 190 6.22 4.29 3.58
CA LEU A 190 5.61 5.55 3.17
C LEU A 190 4.14 5.31 2.86
N LYS A 191 3.24 5.91 3.64
CA LYS A 191 1.79 5.87 3.42
C LYS A 191 1.35 7.19 2.81
N LEU A 192 0.66 7.15 1.66
CA LEU A 192 0.22 8.33 0.94
C LEU A 192 -1.15 8.15 0.30
N THR A 193 -1.83 9.26 0.05
CA THR A 193 -2.89 9.33 -0.94
C THR A 193 -2.29 9.80 -2.27
N ALA A 194 -2.53 9.04 -3.34
CA ALA A 194 -2.05 9.40 -4.67
C ALA A 194 -2.57 10.80 -5.07
N PRO A 195 -1.78 11.59 -5.79
CA PRO A 195 -2.26 12.84 -6.34
C PRO A 195 -3.55 12.65 -7.13
N THR A 196 -4.45 13.63 -7.09
CA THR A 196 -5.71 13.59 -7.86
C THR A 196 -5.49 13.87 -9.36
N GLN A 197 -4.39 14.56 -9.69
CA GLN A 197 -3.99 14.81 -11.06
C GLN A 197 -3.25 13.61 -11.63
N ALA A 198 -3.82 12.97 -12.66
CA ALA A 198 -3.15 11.90 -13.39
C ALA A 198 -1.88 12.42 -14.10
N GLY A 199 -0.85 11.57 -14.18
CA GLY A 199 0.42 11.95 -14.81
C GLY A 199 1.58 11.05 -14.40
N ASP A 200 2.74 11.34 -14.99
CA ASP A 200 3.99 10.64 -14.73
C ASP A 200 4.78 11.36 -13.64
N TYR A 201 4.59 10.93 -12.43
CA TYR A 201 5.41 11.29 -11.26
C TYR A 201 6.67 10.44 -11.25
N GLU A 202 7.65 10.84 -10.43
CA GLU A 202 8.87 10.06 -10.25
C GLU A 202 9.11 9.79 -8.76
N TYR A 203 9.74 8.68 -8.44
CA TYR A 203 10.35 8.46 -7.14
C TYR A 203 11.86 8.36 -7.30
N VAL A 204 12.60 8.98 -6.41
CA VAL A 204 14.04 9.22 -6.56
C VAL A 204 14.74 9.07 -5.21
N CYS A 205 15.97 8.54 -5.21
CA CYS A 205 16.83 8.61 -4.04
C CYS A 205 17.49 9.99 -4.02
N THR A 206 17.31 10.72 -2.92
CA THR A 206 17.90 12.04 -2.73
C THR A 206 19.11 12.04 -1.77
N PHE A 207 19.64 10.86 -1.42
CA PHE A 207 20.97 10.78 -0.82
C PHE A 207 21.98 11.42 -1.78
N PRO A 208 22.94 12.23 -1.31
CA PRO A 208 23.83 13.02 -2.16
C PRO A 208 24.44 12.24 -3.32
N GLY A 209 24.29 12.75 -4.54
CA GLY A 209 24.83 12.16 -5.77
C GLY A 209 24.03 10.98 -6.36
N HIS A 210 22.97 10.50 -5.72
CA HIS A 210 22.20 9.33 -6.20
C HIS A 210 21.11 9.68 -7.21
N TRP A 211 20.47 10.83 -7.09
CA TRP A 211 19.28 11.23 -7.86
C TRP A 211 19.44 11.18 -9.40
N PRO A 212 20.62 11.34 -10.00
CA PRO A 212 20.74 11.26 -11.47
C PRO A 212 20.50 9.85 -12.00
N VAL A 213 20.83 8.82 -11.21
CA VAL A 213 20.80 7.40 -11.64
C VAL A 213 19.77 6.56 -10.91
N MET A 214 19.46 6.88 -9.64
CA MET A 214 18.59 6.08 -8.78
C MET A 214 17.18 6.67 -8.72
N TRP A 215 16.33 6.25 -9.63
CA TRP A 215 14.94 6.71 -9.73
C TRP A 215 14.04 5.70 -10.42
N GLY A 216 12.72 5.91 -10.33
CA GLY A 216 11.70 5.15 -11.02
C GLY A 216 10.46 6.01 -11.27
N ARG A 217 9.50 5.48 -12.04
CA ARG A 217 8.27 6.17 -12.41
C ARG A 217 7.12 5.76 -11.51
N LEU A 218 6.35 6.73 -11.05
CA LEU A 218 5.07 6.56 -10.38
C LEU A 218 3.98 7.11 -11.31
N VAL A 219 3.31 6.23 -12.02
CA VAL A 219 2.19 6.60 -12.89
C VAL A 219 0.93 6.73 -12.06
N VAL A 220 0.34 7.91 -12.07
CA VAL A 220 -0.97 8.18 -11.48
C VAL A 220 -2.01 8.15 -12.59
N THR A 221 -2.98 7.25 -12.53
CA THR A 221 -4.03 7.07 -13.55
C THR A 221 -5.41 6.99 -12.92
N THR A 222 -6.45 7.25 -13.67
CA THR A 222 -7.84 7.09 -13.22
C THR A 222 -8.34 5.64 -13.30
N ASP A 223 -7.65 4.78 -14.07
CA ASP A 223 -7.96 3.36 -14.23
C ASP A 223 -6.66 2.56 -14.36
N VAL A 224 -6.29 1.86 -13.27
CA VAL A 224 -5.05 1.07 -13.21
C VAL A 224 -5.13 -0.15 -14.11
N ASP A 225 -6.28 -0.82 -14.17
CA ASP A 225 -6.48 -2.04 -14.95
C ASP A 225 -6.35 -1.74 -16.45
N ASP A 226 -7.01 -0.66 -16.93
CA ASP A 226 -6.93 -0.20 -18.31
C ASP A 226 -5.50 0.24 -18.68
N TYR A 227 -4.84 1.00 -17.79
CA TYR A 227 -3.46 1.42 -18.00
C TYR A 227 -2.51 0.23 -18.14
N LEU A 228 -2.59 -0.76 -17.23
CA LEU A 228 -1.72 -1.94 -17.25
C LEU A 228 -1.99 -2.84 -18.46
N ALA A 229 -3.24 -2.95 -18.90
CA ALA A 229 -3.57 -3.68 -20.13
C ALA A 229 -2.89 -3.09 -21.37
N LYS A 230 -2.78 -1.76 -21.43
CA LYS A 230 -2.13 -1.02 -22.55
C LYS A 230 -0.60 -0.93 -22.40
N HIS A 231 -0.09 -1.00 -21.16
CA HIS A 231 1.32 -0.81 -20.83
C HIS A 231 1.79 -1.90 -19.87
N PRO A 232 1.87 -3.17 -20.28
CA PRO A 232 2.23 -4.27 -19.40
C PRO A 232 3.59 -4.02 -18.74
N ILE A 233 3.69 -4.40 -17.46
CA ILE A 233 4.96 -4.41 -16.74
C ILE A 233 5.69 -5.68 -17.17
N ALA A 234 6.87 -5.54 -17.77
CA ALA A 234 7.71 -6.70 -18.04
C ALA A 234 7.98 -7.44 -16.72
N PRO A 235 7.88 -8.80 -16.71
CA PRO A 235 8.27 -9.55 -15.52
C PRO A 235 9.71 -9.18 -15.16
N ALA A 236 9.97 -8.97 -13.84
CA ALA A 236 11.32 -8.78 -13.37
C ALA A 236 12.15 -9.98 -13.85
N THR A 237 13.12 -9.73 -14.71
CA THR A 237 14.07 -10.77 -15.11
C THR A 237 14.87 -11.12 -13.87
N GLY A 238 14.48 -12.18 -13.17
CA GLY A 238 15.23 -12.74 -12.05
C GLY A 238 16.64 -13.01 -12.54
N GLY A 239 17.64 -12.40 -11.94
CA GLY A 239 19.02 -12.75 -12.15
C GLY A 239 19.19 -14.22 -11.79
N ALA A 240 19.26 -15.09 -12.81
CA ALA A 240 19.71 -16.46 -12.62
C ALA A 240 21.15 -16.37 -12.11
N HIS A 241 21.35 -16.67 -10.83
CA HIS A 241 22.68 -17.01 -10.33
C HIS A 241 23.09 -18.30 -11.04
N ALA A 242 23.84 -18.16 -12.13
CA ALA A 242 24.65 -19.26 -12.66
C ALA A 242 25.69 -19.60 -11.60
N HIS A 243 25.48 -20.67 -10.86
CA HIS A 243 26.54 -21.32 -10.14
C HIS A 243 27.50 -21.87 -11.21
N ASP A 244 28.62 -21.17 -11.41
CA ASP A 244 29.78 -21.70 -12.10
C ASP A 244 30.44 -22.72 -11.17
N GLU A 245 30.10 -23.99 -11.36
CA GLU A 245 30.85 -25.09 -10.78
C GLU A 245 32.15 -25.24 -11.59
N GLY A 246 33.17 -24.49 -11.19
CA GLY A 246 34.52 -24.60 -11.70
C GLY A 246 35.12 -25.97 -11.36
N LYS A 247 35.54 -26.68 -12.39
CA LYS A 247 36.44 -27.81 -12.34
C LYS A 247 37.83 -27.35 -11.89
#